data_0e051bec7de2f2abf41795378f0b284a
#
_entry.id   0e051bec7de2f2abf41795378f0b284a
#
_cell.length_a   1.000
_cell.length_b   1.000
_cell.length_c   1.000
_cell.angle_alpha   90.00
_cell.angle_beta   90.00
_cell.angle_gamma   90.00
#
_symmetry.space_group_name_H-M   'P 1'
#
loop_
_entity.id
_entity.type
_entity.pdbx_description
1 polymer ?
#
loop_
_entity_poly.entity_id
_entity_poly.type
_entity_poly.pdbx_seq_one_letter_code
_entity_poly.pdbx_strand_id
1 'polypeptide(L)'
;VTTIAFDPYSDAQRDDPYPAYAEARRHSPVTKLPNGDYAVARYEDVSYVLRHPELFSSTAMMRAMTNVFGSAEGAAKLTPSELARIAQLMERMPKLGEMMAARNMIASDPPVHGPMRNLVNRGFTPRRMAHLETRVREIARASLAEIERKPEFDIVSDFFVPLPVTVIAELLGVEHERKEDFKHWSDCAVAGATGGAGAMGPVDVVEGFTGLSQYLTEIVEKRRRDPQDDLISTLIRAEEGETALTPLEVVMFVSVLLVAGNETTTNLLGNTLIALMQHPDELARVRRDPDRIPAVVEEGLRYDGPIQFLFRQARQDVELAGVKIPAGAIVLPLLGSANRDDAQFPHADRFDPSRNTQGHLAFGLGIHFCLGASLARLEARIALEELLPRFAAFERVEPHVKYVDSYLVRGPKRLPLRAQTSL
;
A
#
# COMPACT_ATOMS: atom_id res chain seq x y z
N VAL A 1 14.23 11.17 -32.63
CA VAL A 1 13.67 11.17 -31.26
C VAL A 1 13.41 9.72 -30.93
N THR A 2 14.24 9.15 -30.07
CA THR A 2 14.04 7.77 -29.58
C THR A 2 12.82 7.82 -28.69
N THR A 3 11.70 7.30 -29.14
CA THR A 3 10.51 7.15 -28.31
C THR A 3 10.88 6.12 -27.24
N ILE A 4 11.04 6.54 -26.00
CA ILE A 4 11.18 5.61 -24.89
C ILE A 4 9.83 4.88 -24.84
N ALA A 5 9.84 3.58 -25.13
CA ALA A 5 8.63 2.77 -24.97
C ALA A 5 8.29 2.76 -23.49
N PHE A 6 7.30 3.56 -23.09
CA PHE A 6 6.81 3.57 -21.72
C PHE A 6 6.04 2.27 -21.45
N ASP A 7 6.51 1.51 -20.50
CA ASP A 7 5.84 0.31 -20.00
C ASP A 7 6.04 0.20 -18.48
N PRO A 8 5.02 0.54 -17.65
CA PRO A 8 5.13 0.48 -16.19
C PRO A 8 5.37 -0.94 -15.66
N TYR A 9 5.19 -1.96 -16.49
CA TYR A 9 5.45 -3.35 -16.14
C TYR A 9 6.89 -3.79 -16.46
N SER A 10 7.71 -2.94 -17.04
CA SER A 10 9.09 -3.30 -17.38
C SER A 10 10.02 -3.25 -16.16
N ASP A 11 10.91 -4.23 -16.03
CA ASP A 11 11.92 -4.27 -14.96
C ASP A 11 12.83 -3.03 -14.98
N ALA A 12 13.11 -2.49 -16.16
CA ALA A 12 13.94 -1.30 -16.32
C ALA A 12 13.32 -0.04 -15.67
N GLN A 13 11.98 0.02 -15.55
CA GLN A 13 11.26 1.17 -14.96
C GLN A 13 10.86 0.94 -13.49
N ARG A 14 11.01 -0.28 -12.98
CA ARG A 14 10.67 -0.58 -11.59
C ARG A 14 11.59 0.12 -10.60
N ASP A 15 12.88 0.16 -10.88
CA ASP A 15 13.88 0.74 -9.96
C ASP A 15 13.88 2.28 -9.99
N ASP A 16 13.60 2.89 -11.16
CA ASP A 16 13.41 4.34 -11.31
C ASP A 16 12.41 4.67 -12.42
N PRO A 17 11.10 4.80 -12.10
CA PRO A 17 10.07 5.10 -13.10
C PRO A 17 10.03 6.56 -13.51
N TYR A 18 10.62 7.48 -12.76
CA TYR A 18 10.42 8.92 -12.89
C TYR A 18 10.90 9.52 -14.20
N PRO A 19 12.05 9.12 -14.79
CA PRO A 19 12.44 9.58 -16.12
C PRO A 19 11.41 9.21 -17.19
N ALA A 20 10.90 7.98 -17.16
CA ALA A 20 9.88 7.51 -18.09
C ALA A 20 8.54 8.24 -17.88
N TYR A 21 8.16 8.51 -16.63
CA TYR A 21 6.98 9.32 -16.32
C TYR A 21 7.10 10.75 -16.86
N ALA A 22 8.25 11.38 -16.73
CA ALA A 22 8.49 12.72 -17.26
C ALA A 22 8.35 12.77 -18.81
N GLU A 23 8.88 11.77 -19.51
CA GLU A 23 8.72 11.64 -20.95
C GLU A 23 7.26 11.39 -21.33
N ALA A 24 6.55 10.52 -20.61
CA ALA A 24 5.13 10.26 -20.83
C ALA A 24 4.30 11.55 -20.67
N ARG A 25 4.48 12.32 -19.60
CA ARG A 25 3.77 13.59 -19.38
C ARG A 25 3.98 14.58 -20.51
N ARG A 26 5.22 14.68 -21.05
CA ARG A 26 5.56 15.66 -22.10
C ARG A 26 5.02 15.27 -23.48
N HIS A 27 5.16 14.00 -23.86
CA HIS A 27 5.02 13.58 -25.24
C HIS A 27 3.83 12.65 -25.50
N SER A 28 3.40 11.88 -24.51
CA SER A 28 2.34 10.87 -24.66
C SER A 28 1.56 10.72 -23.37
N PRO A 29 0.82 11.76 -22.92
CA PRO A 29 0.17 11.78 -21.60
C PRO A 29 -0.86 10.67 -21.42
N VAL A 30 -1.42 10.16 -22.53
CA VAL A 30 -2.21 8.93 -22.56
C VAL A 30 -1.55 8.00 -23.56
N THR A 31 -1.07 6.85 -23.10
CA THR A 31 -0.30 5.89 -23.92
C THR A 31 -0.96 4.53 -23.89
N LYS A 32 -1.20 3.95 -25.08
CA LYS A 32 -1.58 2.53 -25.18
C LYS A 32 -0.35 1.66 -24.97
N LEU A 33 -0.40 0.77 -23.99
CA LEU A 33 0.68 -0.15 -23.64
C LEU A 33 0.69 -1.38 -24.54
N PRO A 34 1.82 -2.14 -24.61
CA PRO A 34 1.91 -3.35 -25.43
C PRO A 34 0.88 -4.43 -25.08
N ASN A 35 0.47 -4.52 -23.80
CA ASN A 35 -0.56 -5.45 -23.34
C ASN A 35 -2.01 -4.99 -23.60
N GLY A 36 -2.18 -3.83 -24.26
CA GLY A 36 -3.47 -3.25 -24.61
C GLY A 36 -4.08 -2.32 -23.55
N ASP A 37 -3.50 -2.19 -22.37
CA ASP A 37 -3.90 -1.25 -21.32
C ASP A 37 -3.55 0.20 -21.74
N TYR A 38 -4.11 1.20 -21.04
CA TYR A 38 -3.82 2.62 -21.28
C TYR A 38 -3.24 3.26 -20.03
N ALA A 39 -2.04 3.81 -20.12
CA ALA A 39 -1.41 4.57 -19.06
C ALA A 39 -1.75 6.06 -19.18
N VAL A 40 -2.06 6.71 -18.05
CA VAL A 40 -2.41 8.14 -17.96
C VAL A 40 -1.44 8.83 -17.02
N ALA A 41 -0.69 9.84 -17.50
CA ALA A 41 0.49 10.35 -16.83
C ALA A 41 0.37 11.76 -16.22
N ARG A 42 -0.42 12.69 -16.82
CA ARG A 42 -0.57 14.08 -16.33
C ARG A 42 -1.48 14.14 -15.11
N TYR A 43 -1.22 15.08 -14.24
CA TYR A 43 -2.02 15.28 -13.02
C TYR A 43 -3.50 15.51 -13.32
N GLU A 44 -3.82 16.40 -14.27
CA GLU A 44 -5.20 16.71 -14.63
C GLU A 44 -5.97 15.49 -15.14
N ASP A 45 -5.34 14.69 -16.02
CA ASP A 45 -5.94 13.49 -16.62
C ASP A 45 -6.11 12.36 -15.58
N VAL A 46 -5.08 12.14 -14.73
CA VAL A 46 -5.15 11.18 -13.61
C VAL A 46 -6.26 11.58 -12.65
N SER A 47 -6.34 12.85 -12.29
CA SER A 47 -7.39 13.38 -11.41
C SER A 47 -8.78 13.21 -12.02
N TYR A 48 -8.90 13.41 -13.34
CA TYR A 48 -10.14 13.19 -14.07
C TYR A 48 -10.58 11.72 -13.97
N VAL A 49 -9.69 10.78 -14.30
CA VAL A 49 -9.98 9.34 -14.20
C VAL A 49 -10.46 8.94 -12.81
N LEU A 50 -9.81 9.45 -11.76
CA LEU A 50 -10.14 9.09 -10.37
C LEU A 50 -11.44 9.71 -9.87
N ARG A 51 -11.88 10.85 -10.41
CA ARG A 51 -13.11 11.55 -10.00
C ARG A 51 -14.37 11.08 -10.72
N HIS A 52 -14.24 10.31 -11.81
CA HIS A 52 -15.36 9.90 -12.66
C HIS A 52 -15.56 8.37 -12.62
N PRO A 53 -16.02 7.81 -11.48
CA PRO A 53 -16.28 6.37 -11.36
C PRO A 53 -17.41 5.89 -12.28
N GLU A 54 -18.27 6.79 -12.76
CA GLU A 54 -19.30 6.51 -13.75
C GLU A 54 -18.70 6.22 -15.14
N LEU A 55 -17.50 6.71 -15.43
CA LEU A 55 -16.76 6.44 -16.67
C LEU A 55 -15.66 5.39 -16.47
N PHE A 56 -15.04 5.35 -15.30
CA PHE A 56 -13.87 4.53 -15.00
C PHE A 56 -14.10 3.66 -13.75
N SER A 57 -14.56 2.45 -13.99
CA SER A 57 -14.91 1.48 -12.95
C SER A 57 -13.72 1.00 -12.13
N SER A 58 -13.91 0.86 -10.84
CA SER A 58 -12.92 0.28 -9.92
C SER A 58 -12.89 -1.25 -9.93
N THR A 59 -13.81 -1.92 -10.64
CA THR A 59 -13.82 -3.39 -10.73
C THR A 59 -12.52 -3.97 -11.29
N ALA A 60 -11.77 -3.19 -12.07
CA ALA A 60 -10.44 -3.55 -12.55
C ALA A 60 -9.41 -3.79 -11.43
N MET A 61 -9.64 -3.30 -10.21
CA MET A 61 -8.78 -3.59 -9.06
C MET A 61 -8.75 -5.08 -8.70
N MET A 62 -9.79 -5.84 -9.06
CA MET A 62 -9.77 -7.29 -8.92
C MET A 62 -8.64 -7.94 -9.73
N ARG A 63 -8.25 -7.36 -10.87
CA ARG A 63 -7.12 -7.85 -11.68
C ARG A 63 -5.80 -7.78 -10.88
N ALA A 64 -5.59 -6.71 -10.11
CA ALA A 64 -4.43 -6.61 -9.23
C ALA A 64 -4.47 -7.67 -8.13
N MET A 65 -5.66 -7.94 -7.58
CA MET A 65 -5.83 -8.93 -6.50
C MET A 65 -5.76 -10.38 -7.00
N THR A 66 -6.21 -10.67 -8.23
CA THR A 66 -6.15 -12.04 -8.81
C THR A 66 -4.73 -12.41 -9.27
N ASN A 67 -3.88 -11.43 -9.56
CA ASN A 67 -2.45 -11.68 -9.80
C ASN A 67 -1.73 -12.23 -8.55
N VAL A 68 -2.31 -12.06 -7.36
CA VAL A 68 -1.88 -12.71 -6.10
C VAL A 68 -1.81 -14.23 -6.23
N PHE A 69 -2.74 -14.84 -6.97
CA PHE A 69 -2.81 -16.29 -7.14
C PHE A 69 -2.01 -16.82 -8.35
N GLY A 70 -1.18 -15.99 -8.94
CA GLY A 70 -0.27 -16.34 -10.02
C GLY A 70 -0.80 -16.01 -11.42
N SER A 71 0.05 -15.37 -12.21
CA SER A 71 -0.15 -15.33 -13.66
C SER A 71 -0.11 -16.75 -14.24
N ALA A 72 -0.71 -16.99 -15.39
CA ALA A 72 -0.58 -18.27 -16.11
C ALA A 72 0.90 -18.66 -16.33
N GLU A 73 1.79 -17.67 -16.48
CA GLU A 73 3.23 -17.85 -16.58
C GLU A 73 3.87 -18.29 -15.24
N GLY A 74 3.39 -17.80 -14.10
CA GLY A 74 3.82 -18.25 -12.78
C GLY A 74 3.38 -19.68 -12.50
N ALA A 75 2.14 -20.01 -12.83
CA ALA A 75 1.62 -21.37 -12.70
C ALA A 75 2.38 -22.38 -13.58
N ALA A 76 2.82 -21.99 -14.78
CA ALA A 76 3.58 -22.83 -15.69
C ALA A 76 5.00 -23.19 -15.16
N LYS A 77 5.50 -22.48 -14.16
CA LYS A 77 6.81 -22.74 -13.52
C LYS A 77 6.71 -23.66 -12.30
N LEU A 78 5.48 -24.00 -11.84
CA LEU A 78 5.28 -24.84 -10.67
C LEU A 78 5.48 -26.33 -11.02
N THR A 79 6.11 -27.05 -10.10
CA THR A 79 6.23 -28.52 -10.19
C THR A 79 4.85 -29.17 -9.94
N PRO A 80 4.64 -30.41 -10.43
CA PRO A 80 3.38 -31.15 -10.12
C PRO A 80 3.13 -31.33 -8.62
N SER A 81 4.17 -31.45 -7.79
CA SER A 81 4.03 -31.53 -6.32
C SER A 81 3.59 -30.22 -5.69
N GLU A 82 4.08 -29.07 -6.16
CA GLU A 82 3.65 -27.76 -5.71
C GLU A 82 2.19 -27.49 -6.11
N LEU A 83 1.82 -27.82 -7.35
CA LEU A 83 0.41 -27.70 -7.80
C LEU A 83 -0.54 -28.55 -6.95
N ALA A 84 -0.15 -29.81 -6.65
CA ALA A 84 -0.94 -30.68 -5.78
C ALA A 84 -1.07 -30.11 -4.36
N ARG A 85 0.01 -29.54 -3.81
CA ARG A 85 0.01 -28.92 -2.49
C ARG A 85 -0.88 -27.69 -2.47
N ILE A 86 -0.78 -26.80 -3.47
CA ILE A 86 -1.64 -25.62 -3.61
C ILE A 86 -3.11 -26.04 -3.69
N ALA A 87 -3.45 -27.05 -4.50
CA ALA A 87 -4.81 -27.56 -4.59
C ALA A 87 -5.36 -28.03 -3.23
N GLN A 88 -4.58 -28.81 -2.47
CA GLN A 88 -4.93 -29.22 -1.12
C GLN A 88 -5.15 -28.06 -0.14
N LEU A 89 -4.31 -27.00 -0.23
CA LEU A 89 -4.44 -25.80 0.60
C LEU A 89 -5.71 -25.02 0.23
N MET A 90 -5.99 -24.89 -1.06
CA MET A 90 -7.21 -24.22 -1.55
C MET A 90 -8.49 -24.94 -1.13
N GLU A 91 -8.48 -26.29 -1.10
CA GLU A 91 -9.62 -27.09 -0.57
C GLU A 91 -9.86 -26.81 0.94
N ARG A 92 -8.82 -26.47 1.68
CA ARG A 92 -8.90 -26.13 3.11
C ARG A 92 -9.34 -24.68 3.35
N MET A 93 -9.32 -23.82 2.35
CA MET A 93 -9.85 -22.46 2.48
C MET A 93 -11.36 -22.49 2.67
N PRO A 94 -11.87 -21.91 3.76
CA PRO A 94 -13.30 -21.85 3.96
C PRO A 94 -13.94 -21.04 2.82
N LYS A 95 -14.84 -21.67 2.06
CA LYS A 95 -15.70 -20.97 1.10
C LYS A 95 -14.97 -20.13 0.06
N LEU A 96 -13.83 -20.60 -0.48
CA LEU A 96 -13.01 -19.82 -1.44
C LEU A 96 -13.85 -19.23 -2.59
N GLY A 97 -14.79 -20.00 -3.17
CA GLY A 97 -15.68 -19.51 -4.23
C GLY A 97 -16.60 -18.38 -3.77
N GLU A 98 -17.12 -18.44 -2.53
CA GLU A 98 -17.93 -17.37 -1.94
C GLU A 98 -17.05 -16.15 -1.62
N MET A 99 -15.79 -16.35 -1.17
CA MET A 99 -14.82 -15.26 -0.94
C MET A 99 -14.53 -14.50 -2.23
N MET A 100 -14.30 -15.18 -3.33
CA MET A 100 -14.05 -14.56 -4.64
C MET A 100 -15.27 -13.82 -5.19
N ALA A 101 -16.48 -14.23 -4.79
CA ALA A 101 -17.73 -13.58 -5.17
C ALA A 101 -18.21 -12.51 -4.19
N ALA A 102 -17.58 -12.40 -3.01
CA ALA A 102 -17.96 -11.44 -1.97
C ALA A 102 -17.74 -9.98 -2.46
N ARG A 103 -18.63 -9.09 -2.02
CA ARG A 103 -18.46 -7.65 -2.29
C ARG A 103 -17.15 -7.16 -1.67
N ASN A 104 -16.38 -6.44 -2.45
CA ASN A 104 -15.12 -5.86 -2.01
C ASN A 104 -15.15 -4.35 -2.24
N MET A 105 -15.00 -3.57 -1.17
CA MET A 105 -15.11 -2.11 -1.22
C MET A 105 -14.13 -1.49 -2.22
N ILE A 106 -12.88 -1.98 -2.30
CA ILE A 106 -11.84 -1.40 -3.16
C ILE A 106 -12.12 -1.61 -4.66
N ALA A 107 -12.89 -2.67 -4.98
CA ALA A 107 -13.26 -3.04 -6.34
C ALA A 107 -14.75 -2.81 -6.64
N SER A 108 -15.45 -2.08 -5.79
CA SER A 108 -16.87 -1.78 -5.97
C SER A 108 -17.09 -0.35 -6.44
N ASP A 109 -18.11 -0.15 -7.25
CA ASP A 109 -18.58 1.16 -7.69
C ASP A 109 -19.95 1.49 -7.07
N PRO A 110 -20.44 2.75 -7.21
CA PRO A 110 -21.82 3.08 -6.86
C PRO A 110 -22.83 2.20 -7.63
N PRO A 111 -23.95 1.79 -7.00
CA PRO A 111 -24.41 2.18 -5.65
C PRO A 111 -23.82 1.36 -4.50
N VAL A 112 -23.07 0.27 -4.77
CA VAL A 112 -22.58 -0.69 -3.75
C VAL A 112 -21.50 -0.09 -2.87
N HIS A 113 -20.56 0.67 -3.45
CA HIS A 113 -19.42 1.23 -2.74
C HIS A 113 -19.80 2.13 -1.57
N GLY A 114 -20.75 3.07 -1.76
CA GLY A 114 -21.08 4.09 -0.77
C GLY A 114 -21.50 3.53 0.59
N PRO A 115 -22.51 2.66 0.64
CA PRO A 115 -22.92 1.99 1.88
C PRO A 115 -21.80 1.25 2.60
N MET A 116 -21.01 0.47 1.87
CA MET A 116 -19.84 -0.24 2.43
C MET A 116 -18.82 0.75 3.01
N ARG A 117 -18.52 1.84 2.28
CA ARG A 117 -17.59 2.88 2.73
C ARG A 117 -18.04 3.54 4.02
N ASN A 118 -19.34 3.91 4.12
CA ASN A 118 -19.89 4.54 5.30
C ASN A 118 -19.77 3.63 6.54
N LEU A 119 -19.95 2.34 6.35
CA LEU A 119 -19.85 1.36 7.41
C LEU A 119 -18.41 1.23 7.92
N VAL A 120 -17.44 1.06 7.03
CA VAL A 120 -16.05 0.91 7.45
C VAL A 120 -15.43 2.21 8.01
N ASN A 121 -15.90 3.38 7.58
CA ASN A 121 -15.48 4.67 8.13
C ASN A 121 -15.71 4.78 9.65
N ARG A 122 -16.70 4.06 10.20
CA ARG A 122 -16.96 4.02 11.66
C ARG A 122 -15.78 3.45 12.45
N GLY A 123 -14.96 2.62 11.84
CA GLY A 123 -13.75 2.05 12.43
C GLY A 123 -12.54 3.01 12.44
N PHE A 124 -12.56 4.07 11.61
CA PHE A 124 -11.44 4.98 11.38
C PHE A 124 -11.76 6.43 11.80
N THR A 125 -12.43 6.60 12.93
CA THR A 125 -12.79 7.92 13.45
C THR A 125 -11.57 8.68 13.99
N PRO A 126 -11.54 10.04 13.93
CA PRO A 126 -10.46 10.83 14.51
C PRO A 126 -10.20 10.52 15.99
N ARG A 127 -11.25 10.25 16.76
CA ARG A 127 -11.13 9.87 18.17
C ARG A 127 -10.37 8.57 18.34
N ARG A 128 -10.67 7.53 17.53
CA ARG A 128 -9.96 6.24 17.58
C ARG A 128 -8.51 6.40 17.15
N MET A 129 -8.25 7.20 16.13
CA MET A 129 -6.87 7.51 15.70
C MET A 129 -6.07 8.22 16.79
N ALA A 130 -6.67 9.16 17.51
CA ALA A 130 -6.00 9.85 18.62
C ALA A 130 -5.63 8.89 19.77
N HIS A 131 -6.46 7.89 20.07
CA HIS A 131 -6.13 6.87 21.07
C HIS A 131 -4.96 5.96 20.64
N LEU A 132 -4.77 5.76 19.35
CA LEU A 132 -3.65 4.96 18.84
C LEU A 132 -2.30 5.67 18.96
N GLU A 133 -2.26 6.99 19.07
CA GLU A 133 -1.00 7.76 19.07
C GLU A 133 -0.03 7.29 20.16
N THR A 134 -0.51 7.18 21.40
CA THR A 134 0.32 6.71 22.51
C THR A 134 0.85 5.32 22.26
N ARG A 135 -0.02 4.44 21.76
CA ARG A 135 0.35 3.04 21.51
C ARG A 135 1.34 2.88 20.36
N VAL A 136 1.12 3.59 19.25
CA VAL A 136 2.06 3.62 18.11
C VAL A 136 3.45 4.10 18.57
N ARG A 137 3.50 5.11 19.45
CA ARG A 137 4.75 5.64 20.01
C ARG A 137 5.46 4.63 20.92
N GLU A 138 4.73 3.89 21.74
CA GLU A 138 5.28 2.81 22.55
C GLU A 138 5.91 1.71 21.68
N ILE A 139 5.19 1.26 20.64
CA ILE A 139 5.67 0.26 19.70
C ILE A 139 6.95 0.75 19.00
N ALA A 140 6.93 1.99 18.50
CA ALA A 140 8.09 2.60 17.85
C ALA A 140 9.30 2.64 18.77
N ARG A 141 9.13 3.08 20.02
CA ARG A 141 10.21 3.14 21.03
C ARG A 141 10.78 1.78 21.36
N ALA A 142 9.93 0.78 21.53
CA ALA A 142 10.35 -0.58 21.82
C ALA A 142 11.21 -1.16 20.69
N SER A 143 10.76 -1.03 19.43
CA SER A 143 11.51 -1.49 18.26
C SER A 143 12.86 -0.76 18.12
N LEU A 144 12.88 0.56 18.30
CA LEU A 144 14.11 1.36 18.19
C LEU A 144 15.13 1.05 19.29
N ALA A 145 14.67 0.73 20.52
CA ALA A 145 15.57 0.33 21.60
C ALA A 145 16.35 -0.96 21.29
N GLU A 146 15.78 -1.86 20.48
CA GLU A 146 16.50 -3.06 20.02
C GLU A 146 17.51 -2.72 18.93
N ILE A 147 17.20 -1.76 18.06
CA ILE A 147 18.08 -1.31 16.96
C ILE A 147 19.31 -0.58 17.51
N GLU A 148 19.14 0.27 18.52
CA GLU A 148 20.25 1.05 19.14
C GLU A 148 21.38 0.19 19.68
N ARG A 149 21.12 -1.10 19.96
CA ARG A 149 22.12 -2.06 20.43
C ARG A 149 22.92 -2.71 19.30
N LYS A 150 22.52 -2.50 18.04
CA LYS A 150 23.11 -3.13 16.87
C LYS A 150 24.05 -2.14 16.18
N PRO A 151 25.31 -2.53 15.85
CA PRO A 151 26.21 -1.65 15.07
C PRO A 151 25.76 -1.50 13.62
N GLU A 152 25.02 -2.46 13.12
CA GLU A 152 24.41 -2.50 11.78
C GLU A 152 23.05 -3.18 11.88
N PHE A 153 22.06 -2.62 11.18
CA PHE A 153 20.68 -3.12 11.18
C PHE A 153 20.00 -2.83 9.83
N ASP A 154 18.99 -3.60 9.50
CA ASP A 154 18.11 -3.29 8.37
C ASP A 154 16.87 -2.55 8.89
N ILE A 155 16.80 -1.24 8.66
CA ILE A 155 15.72 -0.40 9.17
C ILE A 155 14.33 -0.85 8.67
N VAL A 156 14.26 -1.49 7.49
CA VAL A 156 13.00 -2.00 6.93
C VAL A 156 12.52 -3.18 7.76
N SER A 157 13.28 -4.24 7.88
CA SER A 157 12.88 -5.45 8.61
C SER A 157 12.86 -5.28 10.12
N ASP A 158 13.74 -4.43 10.68
CA ASP A 158 13.88 -4.27 12.13
C ASP A 158 12.90 -3.22 12.70
N PHE A 159 12.37 -2.28 11.87
CA PHE A 159 11.51 -1.20 12.36
C PHE A 159 10.30 -0.90 11.48
N PHE A 160 10.50 -0.64 10.17
CA PHE A 160 9.42 -0.14 9.31
C PHE A 160 8.33 -1.19 9.04
N VAL A 161 8.68 -2.47 8.96
CA VAL A 161 7.70 -3.57 8.85
C VAL A 161 7.02 -3.88 10.19
N PRO A 162 7.73 -4.07 11.32
CA PRO A 162 7.11 -4.40 12.61
C PRO A 162 6.10 -3.34 13.09
N LEU A 163 6.33 -2.07 12.82
CA LEU A 163 5.48 -0.99 13.32
C LEU A 163 4.04 -1.10 12.80
N PRO A 164 3.74 -0.99 11.49
CA PRO A 164 2.37 -1.06 10.98
C PRO A 164 1.72 -2.44 11.19
N VAL A 165 2.50 -3.53 11.13
CA VAL A 165 1.98 -4.89 11.40
C VAL A 165 1.46 -5.00 12.83
N THR A 166 2.21 -4.47 13.80
CA THR A 166 1.78 -4.52 15.21
C THR A 166 0.56 -3.63 15.45
N VAL A 167 0.54 -2.43 14.85
CA VAL A 167 -0.58 -1.49 14.97
C VAL A 167 -1.85 -2.09 14.37
N ILE A 168 -1.79 -2.68 13.18
CA ILE A 168 -2.96 -3.30 12.56
C ILE A 168 -3.43 -4.53 13.33
N ALA A 169 -2.51 -5.36 13.86
CA ALA A 169 -2.85 -6.51 14.68
C ALA A 169 -3.63 -6.08 15.93
N GLU A 170 -3.18 -5.02 16.61
CA GLU A 170 -3.87 -4.49 17.79
C GLU A 170 -5.22 -3.84 17.44
N LEU A 171 -5.31 -3.12 16.32
CA LEU A 171 -6.56 -2.54 15.83
C LEU A 171 -7.62 -3.62 15.55
N LEU A 172 -7.18 -4.77 15.04
CA LEU A 172 -8.03 -5.93 14.74
C LEU A 172 -8.35 -6.77 15.99
N GLY A 173 -7.68 -6.52 17.12
CA GLY A 173 -7.84 -7.31 18.34
C GLY A 173 -7.23 -8.71 18.23
N VAL A 174 -6.10 -8.85 17.50
CA VAL A 174 -5.34 -10.09 17.41
C VAL A 174 -4.80 -10.49 18.77
N GLU A 175 -5.03 -11.74 19.16
CA GLU A 175 -4.58 -12.29 20.44
C GLU A 175 -3.04 -12.31 20.52
N HIS A 176 -2.52 -12.03 21.72
CA HIS A 176 -1.07 -11.88 21.92
C HIS A 176 -0.28 -13.13 21.49
N GLU A 177 -0.83 -14.31 21.77
CA GLU A 177 -0.25 -15.62 21.44
C GLU A 177 -0.20 -15.91 19.93
N ARG A 178 -0.99 -15.17 19.14
CA ARG A 178 -1.10 -15.34 17.68
C ARG A 178 -0.36 -14.25 16.89
N LYS A 179 0.36 -13.35 17.55
CA LYS A 179 1.05 -12.23 16.89
C LYS A 179 2.13 -12.68 15.91
N GLU A 180 2.88 -13.73 16.23
CA GLU A 180 3.91 -14.28 15.33
C GLU A 180 3.28 -14.95 14.11
N ASP A 181 2.23 -15.76 14.31
CA ASP A 181 1.47 -16.35 13.22
C ASP A 181 0.88 -15.26 12.32
N PHE A 182 0.27 -14.24 12.94
CA PHE A 182 -0.34 -13.12 12.21
C PHE A 182 0.69 -12.35 11.38
N LYS A 183 1.88 -12.12 11.93
CA LYS A 183 2.99 -11.52 11.20
C LYS A 183 3.39 -12.37 9.99
N HIS A 184 3.59 -13.67 10.19
CA HIS A 184 3.91 -14.59 9.11
C HIS A 184 2.84 -14.59 8.01
N TRP A 185 1.56 -14.67 8.37
CA TRP A 185 0.46 -14.62 7.41
C TRP A 185 0.37 -13.28 6.69
N SER A 186 0.65 -12.18 7.40
CA SER A 186 0.74 -10.84 6.80
C SER A 186 1.84 -10.77 5.75
N ASP A 187 3.03 -11.27 6.08
CA ASP A 187 4.17 -11.31 5.16
C ASP A 187 3.83 -12.14 3.90
N CYS A 188 3.15 -13.28 4.07
CA CYS A 188 2.69 -14.11 2.95
C CYS A 188 1.63 -13.38 2.10
N ALA A 189 0.66 -12.72 2.73
CA ALA A 189 -0.39 -11.98 2.03
C ALA A 189 0.18 -10.81 1.22
N VAL A 190 1.14 -10.09 1.78
CA VAL A 190 1.87 -9.00 1.12
C VAL A 190 2.68 -9.55 -0.06
N ALA A 191 3.47 -10.62 0.14
CA ALA A 191 4.25 -11.25 -0.92
C ALA A 191 3.38 -11.69 -2.10
N GLY A 192 2.19 -12.26 -1.80
CA GLY A 192 1.20 -12.61 -2.80
C GLY A 192 0.68 -11.39 -3.57
N ALA A 193 0.27 -10.33 -2.85
CA ALA A 193 -0.35 -9.14 -3.44
C ALA A 193 0.61 -8.34 -4.35
N THR A 194 1.91 -8.41 -4.09
CA THR A 194 2.91 -7.60 -4.81
C THR A 194 3.61 -8.34 -5.93
N GLY A 195 3.36 -9.64 -6.06
CA GLY A 195 4.05 -10.51 -7.03
C GLY A 195 5.52 -10.76 -6.66
N GLY A 196 5.96 -10.20 -5.52
CA GLY A 196 7.31 -10.30 -5.02
C GLY A 196 7.46 -11.46 -4.04
N ALA A 197 7.46 -12.70 -4.51
CA ALA A 197 7.66 -13.86 -3.64
C ALA A 197 9.03 -13.88 -2.94
N GLY A 198 9.94 -12.98 -3.26
CA GLY A 198 11.21 -12.82 -2.57
C GLY A 198 11.89 -14.16 -2.22
N ALA A 199 11.95 -14.48 -0.94
CA ALA A 199 12.38 -15.77 -0.41
C ALA A 199 11.23 -16.79 -0.22
N MET A 200 9.95 -16.36 -0.40
CA MET A 200 8.77 -17.21 -0.22
C MET A 200 8.34 -17.82 -1.55
N GLY A 201 8.13 -19.11 -1.59
CA GLY A 201 7.56 -19.79 -2.76
C GLY A 201 6.04 -19.59 -2.85
N PRO A 202 5.44 -19.85 -4.03
CA PRO A 202 4.00 -19.76 -4.22
C PRO A 202 3.20 -20.62 -3.24
N VAL A 203 3.76 -21.78 -2.83
CA VAL A 203 3.14 -22.68 -1.82
C VAL A 203 3.08 -21.97 -0.47
N ASP A 204 4.16 -21.32 -0.02
CA ASP A 204 4.21 -20.61 1.26
C ASP A 204 3.19 -19.47 1.30
N VAL A 205 3.07 -18.73 0.19
CA VAL A 205 2.07 -17.65 0.03
C VAL A 205 0.64 -18.18 0.19
N VAL A 206 0.31 -19.29 -0.49
CA VAL A 206 -1.04 -19.90 -0.38
C VAL A 206 -1.27 -20.48 1.01
N GLU A 207 -0.26 -21.08 1.63
CA GLU A 207 -0.35 -21.61 3.00
C GLU A 207 -0.60 -20.50 4.02
N GLY A 208 0.17 -19.41 3.95
CA GLY A 208 -0.02 -18.25 4.81
C GLY A 208 -1.39 -17.59 4.62
N PHE A 209 -1.84 -17.41 3.37
CA PHE A 209 -3.18 -16.87 3.09
C PHE A 209 -4.30 -17.79 3.60
N THR A 210 -4.12 -19.10 3.49
CA THR A 210 -5.06 -20.09 4.04
C THR A 210 -5.14 -19.98 5.56
N GLY A 211 -3.99 -19.91 6.25
CA GLY A 211 -3.92 -19.72 7.70
C GLY A 211 -4.58 -18.42 8.16
N LEU A 212 -4.28 -17.32 7.46
CA LEU A 212 -4.92 -16.02 7.73
C LEU A 212 -6.44 -16.09 7.57
N SER A 213 -6.93 -16.67 6.47
CA SER A 213 -8.37 -16.76 6.20
C SER A 213 -9.09 -17.62 7.24
N GLN A 214 -8.49 -18.72 7.69
CA GLN A 214 -9.02 -19.56 8.76
C GLN A 214 -9.08 -18.78 10.07
N TYR A 215 -7.99 -18.15 10.48
CA TYR A 215 -7.93 -17.37 11.70
C TYR A 215 -8.94 -16.21 11.71
N LEU A 216 -9.01 -15.45 10.60
CA LEU A 216 -9.98 -14.35 10.49
C LEU A 216 -11.43 -14.86 10.53
N THR A 217 -11.71 -16.03 9.96
CA THR A 217 -13.05 -16.64 10.05
C THR A 217 -13.37 -16.99 11.50
N GLU A 218 -12.46 -17.61 12.22
CA GLU A 218 -12.62 -17.97 13.64
C GLU A 218 -12.84 -16.73 14.53
N ILE A 219 -12.01 -15.68 14.34
CA ILE A 219 -12.11 -14.47 15.17
C ILE A 219 -13.40 -13.69 14.86
N VAL A 220 -13.85 -13.63 13.60
CA VAL A 220 -15.14 -13.01 13.23
C VAL A 220 -16.29 -13.76 13.93
N GLU A 221 -16.32 -15.08 13.90
CA GLU A 221 -17.34 -15.87 14.60
C GLU A 221 -17.27 -15.71 16.13
N LYS A 222 -16.08 -15.59 16.70
CA LYS A 222 -15.89 -15.31 18.13
C LYS A 222 -16.45 -13.94 18.50
N ARG A 223 -16.15 -12.89 17.70
CA ARG A 223 -16.63 -11.51 17.93
C ARG A 223 -18.12 -11.33 17.71
N ARG A 224 -18.75 -12.16 16.88
CA ARG A 224 -20.23 -12.18 16.78
C ARG A 224 -20.90 -12.65 18.09
N ARG A 225 -20.28 -13.59 18.80
CA ARG A 225 -20.81 -14.10 20.09
C ARG A 225 -20.41 -13.24 21.27
N ASP A 226 -19.20 -12.72 21.25
CA ASP A 226 -18.60 -11.93 22.33
C ASP A 226 -17.86 -10.71 21.74
N PRO A 227 -18.60 -9.58 21.45
CA PRO A 227 -18.02 -8.39 20.88
C PRO A 227 -17.03 -7.71 21.82
N GLN A 228 -15.88 -7.28 21.29
CA GLN A 228 -14.82 -6.57 21.99
C GLN A 228 -14.72 -5.11 21.50
N ASP A 229 -13.79 -4.32 22.08
CA ASP A 229 -13.49 -2.98 21.59
C ASP A 229 -12.41 -3.03 20.49
N ASP A 230 -12.73 -3.67 19.37
CA ASP A 230 -11.87 -3.81 18.22
C ASP A 230 -12.59 -3.46 16.90
N LEU A 231 -11.82 -3.40 15.80
CA LEU A 231 -12.36 -3.07 14.48
C LEU A 231 -13.32 -4.15 13.98
N ILE A 232 -13.00 -5.43 14.18
CA ILE A 232 -13.85 -6.55 13.74
C ILE A 232 -15.22 -6.45 14.39
N SER A 233 -15.29 -6.24 15.72
CA SER A 233 -16.54 -6.06 16.44
C SER A 233 -17.30 -4.83 15.97
N THR A 234 -16.60 -3.74 15.63
CA THR A 234 -17.23 -2.51 15.10
C THR A 234 -17.90 -2.78 13.75
N LEU A 235 -17.24 -3.55 12.85
CA LEU A 235 -17.79 -3.92 11.55
C LEU A 235 -18.99 -4.85 11.67
N ILE A 236 -18.94 -5.81 12.59
CA ILE A 236 -20.03 -6.76 12.85
C ILE A 236 -21.25 -6.06 13.45
N ARG A 237 -21.07 -5.19 14.46
CA ARG A 237 -22.19 -4.46 15.11
C ARG A 237 -22.94 -3.52 14.17
N ALA A 238 -22.36 -3.19 13.04
CA ALA A 238 -23.00 -2.36 12.02
C ALA A 238 -24.03 -3.15 11.17
N GLU A 239 -24.45 -4.34 11.62
CA GLU A 239 -25.32 -5.29 10.90
C GLU A 239 -26.82 -4.88 10.83
N GLU A 240 -27.22 -3.66 11.15
CA GLU A 240 -28.60 -3.25 11.01
C GLU A 240 -28.89 -2.69 9.61
N GLY A 241 -29.61 -3.46 8.79
CA GLY A 241 -30.16 -3.06 7.49
C GLY A 241 -29.57 -3.81 6.28
N GLU A 242 -30.07 -3.48 5.09
CA GLU A 242 -29.67 -4.09 3.80
C GLU A 242 -28.20 -3.88 3.41
N THR A 243 -27.46 -3.07 4.16
CA THR A 243 -26.07 -2.69 3.91
C THR A 243 -25.05 -3.41 4.80
N ALA A 244 -25.51 -4.29 5.70
CA ALA A 244 -24.66 -5.07 6.58
C ALA A 244 -23.60 -5.87 5.81
N LEU A 245 -22.38 -5.99 6.38
CA LEU A 245 -21.36 -6.89 5.85
C LEU A 245 -21.64 -8.31 6.33
N THR A 246 -21.63 -9.27 5.41
CA THR A 246 -21.61 -10.67 5.78
C THR A 246 -20.32 -11.02 6.51
N PRO A 247 -20.26 -12.09 7.33
CA PRO A 247 -19.03 -12.52 7.98
C PRO A 247 -17.86 -12.67 7.00
N LEU A 248 -18.15 -13.16 5.80
CA LEU A 248 -17.16 -13.34 4.76
C LEU A 248 -16.66 -12.01 4.19
N GLU A 249 -17.53 -11.01 4.02
CA GLU A 249 -17.14 -9.66 3.60
C GLU A 249 -16.30 -8.96 4.67
N VAL A 250 -16.56 -9.23 5.97
CA VAL A 250 -15.68 -8.77 7.06
C VAL A 250 -14.29 -9.41 6.95
N VAL A 251 -14.21 -10.74 6.75
CA VAL A 251 -12.93 -11.44 6.54
C VAL A 251 -12.17 -10.86 5.35
N MET A 252 -12.84 -10.69 4.21
CA MET A 252 -12.22 -10.10 3.00
C MET A 252 -11.76 -8.68 3.22
N PHE A 253 -12.58 -7.85 3.88
CA PHE A 253 -12.22 -6.47 4.18
C PHE A 253 -10.98 -6.40 5.09
N VAL A 254 -10.93 -7.21 6.14
CA VAL A 254 -9.80 -7.26 7.07
C VAL A 254 -8.53 -7.75 6.38
N SER A 255 -8.63 -8.75 5.50
CA SER A 255 -7.49 -9.24 4.70
C SER A 255 -6.93 -8.15 3.78
N VAL A 256 -7.80 -7.39 3.10
CA VAL A 256 -7.39 -6.25 2.27
C VAL A 256 -6.77 -5.13 3.11
N LEU A 257 -7.36 -4.84 4.27
CA LEU A 257 -6.85 -3.82 5.19
C LEU A 257 -5.44 -4.16 5.68
N LEU A 258 -5.18 -5.42 6.01
CA LEU A 258 -3.88 -5.91 6.43
C LEU A 258 -2.80 -5.65 5.37
N VAL A 259 -3.06 -6.10 4.12
CA VAL A 259 -2.11 -5.92 3.01
C VAL A 259 -1.91 -4.43 2.70
N ALA A 260 -3.01 -3.68 2.57
CA ALA A 260 -2.96 -2.28 2.20
C ALA A 260 -2.32 -1.38 3.28
N GLY A 261 -2.48 -1.71 4.57
CA GLY A 261 -1.97 -0.91 5.67
C GLY A 261 -0.50 -1.16 5.98
N ASN A 262 -0.03 -2.39 5.83
CA ASN A 262 1.33 -2.77 6.21
C ASN A 262 2.37 -2.26 5.20
N GLU A 263 2.31 -2.75 3.96
CA GLU A 263 3.37 -2.53 2.99
C GLU A 263 3.48 -1.06 2.56
N THR A 264 2.34 -0.39 2.42
CA THR A 264 2.36 1.01 1.97
C THR A 264 2.98 1.95 3.00
N THR A 265 2.73 1.74 4.29
CA THR A 265 3.35 2.54 5.38
C THR A 265 4.84 2.23 5.50
N THR A 266 5.23 0.96 5.42
CA THR A 266 6.63 0.53 5.37
C THR A 266 7.40 1.23 4.24
N ASN A 267 6.82 1.21 3.04
CA ASN A 267 7.44 1.81 1.86
C ASN A 267 7.49 3.34 1.92
N LEU A 268 6.45 3.98 2.47
CA LEU A 268 6.46 5.42 2.73
C LEU A 268 7.62 5.82 3.64
N LEU A 269 7.81 5.10 4.74
CA LEU A 269 8.90 5.35 5.69
C LEU A 269 10.26 5.16 5.03
N GLY A 270 10.43 4.06 4.29
CA GLY A 270 11.66 3.75 3.59
C GLY A 270 12.01 4.79 2.53
N ASN A 271 11.06 5.14 1.67
CA ASN A 271 11.25 6.17 0.63
C ASN A 271 11.54 7.55 1.23
N THR A 272 10.81 7.93 2.29
CA THR A 272 11.02 9.21 2.98
C THR A 272 12.39 9.29 3.64
N LEU A 273 12.85 8.22 4.29
CA LEU A 273 14.19 8.18 4.87
C LEU A 273 15.29 8.26 3.80
N ILE A 274 15.13 7.54 2.68
CA ILE A 274 16.06 7.63 1.54
C ILE A 274 16.09 9.07 1.00
N ALA A 275 14.94 9.71 0.81
CA ALA A 275 14.86 11.09 0.35
C ALA A 275 15.58 12.05 1.33
N LEU A 276 15.38 11.90 2.64
CA LEU A 276 16.08 12.69 3.65
C LEU A 276 17.61 12.46 3.63
N MET A 277 18.06 11.21 3.45
CA MET A 277 19.49 10.90 3.33
C MET A 277 20.12 11.50 2.06
N GLN A 278 19.36 11.62 0.97
CA GLN A 278 19.80 12.28 -0.27
C GLN A 278 19.76 13.82 -0.18
N HIS A 279 19.03 14.37 0.80
CA HIS A 279 18.90 15.81 1.04
C HIS A 279 19.35 16.17 2.47
N PRO A 280 20.67 16.15 2.75
CA PRO A 280 21.20 16.31 4.11
C PRO A 280 20.83 17.63 4.77
N ASP A 281 20.62 18.68 3.98
CA ASP A 281 20.18 19.99 4.50
C ASP A 281 18.76 19.90 5.07
N GLU A 282 17.85 19.17 4.40
CA GLU A 282 16.48 18.95 4.90
C GLU A 282 16.49 18.04 6.12
N LEU A 283 17.31 16.99 6.13
CA LEU A 283 17.51 16.15 7.30
C LEU A 283 18.00 16.97 8.51
N ALA A 284 18.97 17.86 8.30
CA ALA A 284 19.47 18.75 9.35
C ALA A 284 18.41 19.76 9.82
N ARG A 285 17.54 20.25 8.93
CA ARG A 285 16.43 21.16 9.27
C ARG A 285 15.38 20.46 10.12
N VAL A 286 14.93 19.27 9.72
CA VAL A 286 13.90 18.53 10.47
C VAL A 286 14.37 18.06 11.83
N ARG A 287 15.67 17.75 11.97
CA ARG A 287 16.26 17.44 13.29
C ARG A 287 16.28 18.62 14.26
N ARG A 288 16.52 19.83 13.74
CA ARG A 288 16.49 21.06 14.56
C ARG A 288 15.07 21.53 14.88
N ASP A 289 14.13 21.21 14.02
CA ASP A 289 12.74 21.62 14.11
C ASP A 289 11.82 20.42 13.79
N PRO A 290 11.53 19.56 14.80
CA PRO A 290 10.67 18.38 14.62
C PRO A 290 9.22 18.70 14.22
N ASP A 291 8.74 19.92 14.44
CA ASP A 291 7.42 20.36 13.99
C ASP A 291 7.27 20.33 12.46
N ARG A 292 8.37 20.20 11.72
CA ARG A 292 8.39 20.00 10.27
C ARG A 292 8.11 18.55 9.84
N ILE A 293 8.12 17.58 10.75
CA ILE A 293 7.92 16.15 10.41
C ILE A 293 6.62 15.90 9.65
N PRO A 294 5.47 16.49 10.01
CA PRO A 294 4.25 16.34 9.23
C PRO A 294 4.42 16.77 7.75
N ALA A 295 5.11 17.89 7.50
CA ALA A 295 5.39 18.36 6.15
C ALA A 295 6.37 17.43 5.39
N VAL A 296 7.34 16.84 6.08
CA VAL A 296 8.24 15.82 5.52
C VAL A 296 7.46 14.58 5.09
N VAL A 297 6.48 14.14 5.89
CA VAL A 297 5.62 12.99 5.55
C VAL A 297 4.78 13.29 4.30
N GLU A 298 4.14 14.45 4.23
CA GLU A 298 3.34 14.84 3.05
C GLU A 298 4.20 14.97 1.78
N GLU A 299 5.41 15.53 1.91
CA GLU A 299 6.34 15.61 0.78
C GLU A 299 6.89 14.24 0.40
N GLY A 300 7.15 13.34 1.35
CA GLY A 300 7.51 11.94 1.09
C GLY A 300 6.43 11.22 0.28
N LEU A 301 5.16 11.39 0.68
CA LEU A 301 4.00 10.87 -0.05
C LEU A 301 3.93 11.39 -1.50
N ARG A 302 4.15 12.68 -1.69
CA ARG A 302 4.15 13.30 -3.02
C ARG A 302 5.37 12.86 -3.84
N TYR A 303 6.56 12.94 -3.26
CA TYR A 303 7.84 12.82 -3.96
C TYR A 303 8.12 11.39 -4.41
N ASP A 304 7.96 10.41 -3.52
CA ASP A 304 8.16 8.98 -3.82
C ASP A 304 7.09 8.13 -3.09
N GLY A 305 5.83 8.35 -3.47
CA GLY A 305 4.68 7.66 -2.87
C GLY A 305 4.71 6.16 -3.13
N PRO A 306 4.26 5.35 -2.15
CA PRO A 306 4.32 3.89 -2.25
C PRO A 306 3.52 3.31 -3.42
N ILE A 307 2.35 3.86 -3.72
CA ILE A 307 1.50 3.39 -4.82
C ILE A 307 1.81 4.17 -6.08
N GLN A 308 2.27 3.46 -7.12
CA GLN A 308 2.69 4.08 -8.37
C GLN A 308 1.52 4.32 -9.32
N PHE A 309 0.55 3.42 -9.37
CA PHE A 309 -0.66 3.56 -10.18
C PHE A 309 -1.83 2.77 -9.61
N LEU A 310 -3.01 2.92 -10.18
CA LEU A 310 -4.20 2.14 -9.86
C LEU A 310 -4.75 1.52 -11.14
N PHE A 311 -5.75 0.64 -11.00
CA PHE A 311 -6.47 0.04 -12.12
C PHE A 311 -7.88 0.63 -12.20
N ARG A 312 -8.30 1.00 -13.42
CA ARG A 312 -9.67 1.36 -13.76
C ARG A 312 -10.07 0.65 -15.05
N GLN A 313 -11.36 0.50 -15.28
CA GLN A 313 -11.89 0.00 -16.54
C GLN A 313 -12.83 1.04 -17.15
N ALA A 314 -12.59 1.41 -18.41
CA ALA A 314 -13.50 2.28 -19.13
C ALA A 314 -14.86 1.60 -19.30
N ARG A 315 -15.95 2.25 -18.87
CA ARG A 315 -17.32 1.71 -18.97
C ARG A 315 -17.93 1.95 -20.35
N GLN A 316 -17.44 2.93 -21.06
CA GLN A 316 -17.85 3.32 -22.41
C GLN A 316 -16.64 3.86 -23.18
N ASP A 317 -16.79 4.12 -24.46
CA ASP A 317 -15.78 4.82 -25.23
C ASP A 317 -15.60 6.22 -24.64
N VAL A 318 -14.36 6.58 -24.31
CA VAL A 318 -13.98 7.90 -23.77
C VAL A 318 -12.82 8.46 -24.57
N GLU A 319 -12.73 9.78 -24.64
CA GLU A 319 -11.57 10.47 -25.19
C GLU A 319 -10.86 11.23 -24.08
N LEU A 320 -9.55 11.00 -23.92
CA LEU A 320 -8.73 11.63 -22.89
C LEU A 320 -7.43 12.12 -23.53
N ALA A 321 -7.11 13.40 -23.39
CA ALA A 321 -5.95 14.05 -24.01
C ALA A 321 -5.82 13.74 -25.53
N GLY A 322 -6.95 13.68 -26.26
CA GLY A 322 -7.00 13.39 -27.71
C GLY A 322 -6.84 11.90 -28.07
N VAL A 323 -6.75 11.00 -27.07
CA VAL A 323 -6.65 9.55 -27.29
C VAL A 323 -7.99 8.88 -27.01
N LYS A 324 -8.47 8.08 -27.95
CA LYS A 324 -9.70 7.28 -27.80
C LYS A 324 -9.38 6.01 -27.00
N ILE A 325 -10.05 5.82 -25.89
CA ILE A 325 -10.00 4.66 -25.02
C ILE A 325 -11.33 3.91 -25.19
N PRO A 326 -11.34 2.69 -25.73
CA PRO A 326 -12.57 1.95 -25.97
C PRO A 326 -13.19 1.41 -24.67
N ALA A 327 -14.49 1.19 -24.69
CA ALA A 327 -15.21 0.50 -23.61
C ALA A 327 -14.53 -0.84 -23.27
N GLY A 328 -14.42 -1.15 -21.98
CA GLY A 328 -13.77 -2.35 -21.46
C GLY A 328 -12.25 -2.28 -21.33
N ALA A 329 -11.60 -1.25 -21.91
CA ALA A 329 -10.16 -1.09 -21.78
C ALA A 329 -9.74 -0.82 -20.32
N ILE A 330 -8.59 -1.37 -19.92
CA ILE A 330 -7.97 -1.07 -18.63
C ILE A 330 -7.18 0.23 -18.74
N VAL A 331 -7.37 1.08 -17.74
CA VAL A 331 -6.73 2.41 -17.64
C VAL A 331 -5.93 2.45 -16.34
N LEU A 332 -4.67 2.85 -16.44
CA LEU A 332 -3.73 2.99 -15.36
C LEU A 332 -3.49 4.47 -15.05
N PRO A 333 -4.22 5.09 -14.10
CA PRO A 333 -3.88 6.41 -13.60
C PRO A 333 -2.56 6.34 -12.81
N LEU A 334 -1.50 6.96 -13.33
CA LEU A 334 -0.14 6.91 -12.78
C LEU A 334 0.02 7.96 -11.67
N LEU A 335 -0.21 7.56 -10.42
CA LEU A 335 -0.15 8.45 -9.26
C LEU A 335 1.26 9.02 -9.05
N GLY A 336 2.30 8.15 -9.17
CA GLY A 336 3.70 8.56 -9.05
C GLY A 336 4.09 9.60 -10.12
N SER A 337 3.56 9.47 -11.33
CA SER A 337 3.75 10.44 -12.40
C SER A 337 3.04 11.76 -12.09
N ALA A 338 1.76 11.71 -11.75
CA ALA A 338 0.95 12.90 -11.47
C ALA A 338 1.51 13.72 -10.30
N ASN A 339 2.02 13.06 -9.27
CA ASN A 339 2.65 13.72 -8.13
C ASN A 339 3.99 14.41 -8.47
N ARG A 340 4.58 14.12 -9.62
CA ARG A 340 5.78 14.75 -10.17
C ARG A 340 5.47 15.64 -11.38
N ASP A 341 4.23 16.08 -11.55
CA ASP A 341 3.83 17.00 -12.62
C ASP A 341 4.10 18.45 -12.22
N ASP A 342 5.00 19.14 -12.97
CA ASP A 342 5.35 20.53 -12.74
C ASP A 342 4.18 21.50 -12.94
N ALA A 343 3.15 21.10 -13.73
CA ALA A 343 1.94 21.90 -13.88
C ALA A 343 1.15 22.02 -12.57
N GLN A 344 1.23 21.04 -11.70
CA GLN A 344 0.58 21.02 -10.39
C GLN A 344 1.52 21.43 -9.26
N PHE A 345 2.77 20.94 -9.30
CA PHE A 345 3.76 21.12 -8.25
C PHE A 345 5.05 21.73 -8.86
N PRO A 346 5.23 23.05 -8.83
CA PRO A 346 6.42 23.70 -9.41
C PRO A 346 7.73 23.05 -8.90
N HIS A 347 8.66 22.72 -9.78
CA HIS A 347 9.89 21.97 -9.47
C HIS A 347 9.61 20.61 -8.81
N ALA A 348 8.67 19.86 -9.38
CA ALA A 348 8.14 18.62 -8.79
C ALA A 348 9.20 17.53 -8.54
N ASP A 349 10.30 17.55 -9.27
CA ASP A 349 11.42 16.60 -9.12
C ASP A 349 12.33 16.90 -7.92
N ARG A 350 12.09 18.00 -7.18
CA ARG A 350 12.83 18.33 -5.97
C ARG A 350 12.05 17.87 -4.75
N PHE A 351 12.74 17.23 -3.82
CA PHE A 351 12.23 16.97 -2.47
C PHE A 351 12.32 18.26 -1.65
N ASP A 352 11.18 18.84 -1.35
CA ASP A 352 11.09 20.14 -0.65
C ASP A 352 9.92 20.13 0.34
N PRO A 353 10.15 19.79 1.62
CA PRO A 353 9.11 19.79 2.65
C PRO A 353 8.51 21.18 2.96
N SER A 354 9.04 22.25 2.38
CA SER A 354 8.45 23.59 2.55
C SER A 354 7.39 23.93 1.50
N ARG A 355 7.27 23.09 0.45
CA ARG A 355 6.25 23.32 -0.59
C ARG A 355 4.82 23.06 -0.08
N ASN A 356 3.85 23.65 -0.78
CA ASN A 356 2.46 23.25 -0.64
C ASN A 356 2.24 21.90 -1.36
N THR A 357 2.03 20.84 -0.58
CA THR A 357 1.75 19.48 -1.08
C THR A 357 0.27 19.18 -1.25
N GLN A 358 -0.61 20.15 -0.98
CA GLN A 358 -2.06 19.96 -1.06
C GLN A 358 -2.47 19.48 -2.46
N GLY A 359 -3.26 18.42 -2.49
CA GLY A 359 -3.74 17.82 -3.73
C GLY A 359 -2.86 16.72 -4.27
N HIS A 360 -1.77 16.29 -3.57
CA HIS A 360 -1.05 15.10 -4.00
C HIS A 360 -1.97 13.88 -4.06
N LEU A 361 -1.70 12.97 -4.99
CA LEU A 361 -2.56 11.81 -5.27
C LEU A 361 -2.07 10.50 -4.63
N ALA A 362 -1.11 10.54 -3.70
CA ALA A 362 -0.56 9.34 -3.08
C ALA A 362 -1.61 8.48 -2.35
N PHE A 363 -2.69 9.10 -1.87
CA PHE A 363 -3.84 8.42 -1.27
C PHE A 363 -5.02 8.22 -2.24
N GLY A 364 -4.78 8.38 -3.53
CA GLY A 364 -5.86 8.39 -4.52
C GLY A 364 -6.74 9.65 -4.43
N LEU A 365 -7.91 9.59 -5.07
CA LEU A 365 -8.87 10.70 -5.12
C LEU A 365 -10.29 10.17 -5.31
N GLY A 366 -11.30 10.99 -4.99
CA GLY A 366 -12.71 10.66 -5.19
C GLY A 366 -13.24 9.65 -4.15
N ILE A 367 -14.18 8.83 -4.57
CA ILE A 367 -14.89 7.90 -3.68
C ILE A 367 -13.97 6.85 -3.04
N HIS A 368 -12.88 6.50 -3.70
CA HIS A 368 -11.86 5.55 -3.23
C HIS A 368 -10.65 6.21 -2.55
N PHE A 369 -10.74 7.48 -2.13
CA PHE A 369 -9.69 8.09 -1.31
C PHE A 369 -9.33 7.17 -0.14
N CYS A 370 -8.03 6.99 0.15
CA CYS A 370 -7.53 6.00 1.10
C CYS A 370 -8.24 6.07 2.46
N LEU A 371 -8.78 4.94 2.90
CA LEU A 371 -9.44 4.81 4.20
C LEU A 371 -8.45 5.03 5.36
N GLY A 372 -7.25 4.46 5.23
CA GLY A 372 -6.19 4.50 6.24
C GLY A 372 -5.31 5.75 6.20
N ALA A 373 -5.65 6.78 5.41
CA ALA A 373 -4.79 7.96 5.21
C ALA A 373 -4.38 8.66 6.52
N SER A 374 -5.30 8.72 7.50
CA SER A 374 -5.01 9.31 8.81
C SER A 374 -4.08 8.43 9.64
N LEU A 375 -4.26 7.12 9.58
CA LEU A 375 -3.41 6.16 10.30
C LEU A 375 -2.00 6.13 9.71
N ALA A 376 -1.87 6.05 8.39
CA ALA A 376 -0.57 6.07 7.72
C ALA A 376 0.24 7.34 8.04
N ARG A 377 -0.42 8.51 8.06
CA ARG A 377 0.19 9.77 8.49
C ARG A 377 0.63 9.75 9.96
N LEU A 378 -0.21 9.22 10.83
CA LEU A 378 0.09 9.09 12.25
C LEU A 378 1.31 8.19 12.48
N GLU A 379 1.33 7.02 11.88
CA GLU A 379 2.43 6.07 11.97
C GLU A 379 3.72 6.65 11.41
N ALA A 380 3.67 7.25 10.21
CA ALA A 380 4.84 7.85 9.58
C ALA A 380 5.40 9.03 10.40
N ARG A 381 4.53 9.89 10.92
CA ARG A 381 4.92 11.00 11.78
C ARG A 381 5.63 10.50 13.03
N ILE A 382 5.00 9.58 13.77
CA ILE A 382 5.56 9.04 15.02
C ILE A 382 6.86 8.29 14.77
N ALA A 383 6.92 7.47 13.71
CA ALA A 383 8.14 6.76 13.36
C ALA A 383 9.33 7.71 13.15
N LEU A 384 9.12 8.82 12.42
CA LEU A 384 10.17 9.82 12.20
C LEU A 384 10.48 10.64 13.45
N GLU A 385 9.48 11.02 14.26
CA GLU A 385 9.67 11.70 15.55
C GLU A 385 10.54 10.89 16.52
N GLU A 386 10.37 9.57 16.55
CA GLU A 386 11.15 8.70 17.41
C GLU A 386 12.50 8.28 16.82
N LEU A 387 12.59 8.13 15.48
CA LEU A 387 13.80 7.68 14.79
C LEU A 387 14.87 8.78 14.69
N LEU A 388 14.48 9.97 14.19
CA LEU A 388 15.45 10.98 13.78
C LEU A 388 16.29 11.53 14.93
N PRO A 389 15.79 11.71 16.17
CA PRO A 389 16.60 12.19 17.30
C PRO A 389 17.60 11.16 17.81
N ARG A 390 17.36 9.85 17.61
CA ARG A 390 18.17 8.77 18.20
C ARG A 390 19.50 8.56 17.49
N PHE A 391 19.58 8.93 16.22
CA PHE A 391 20.75 8.69 15.40
C PHE A 391 21.28 9.98 14.81
N ALA A 392 22.53 10.33 15.12
CA ALA A 392 23.18 11.53 14.60
C ALA A 392 23.44 11.46 13.09
N ALA A 393 23.71 10.25 12.57
CA ALA A 393 23.94 10.01 11.15
C ALA A 393 23.43 8.64 10.73
N PHE A 394 23.05 8.53 9.47
CA PHE A 394 22.73 7.28 8.79
C PHE A 394 23.68 7.07 7.63
N GLU A 395 24.35 5.92 7.57
CA GLU A 395 25.21 5.51 6.47
C GLU A 395 24.66 4.23 5.86
N ARG A 396 24.43 4.23 4.55
CA ARG A 396 24.02 3.01 3.87
C ARG A 396 25.19 2.03 3.78
N VAL A 397 24.94 0.77 4.15
CA VAL A 397 25.91 -0.32 3.99
C VAL A 397 26.01 -0.73 2.52
N GLU A 398 24.89 -0.72 1.80
CA GLU A 398 24.82 -1.04 0.37
C GLU A 398 24.74 0.25 -0.47
N PRO A 399 25.55 0.37 -1.55
CA PRO A 399 25.56 1.58 -2.39
C PRO A 399 24.24 1.77 -3.17
N HIS A 400 23.55 0.67 -3.50
CA HIS A 400 22.32 0.69 -4.26
C HIS A 400 21.15 0.20 -3.41
N VAL A 401 20.02 0.90 -3.53
CA VAL A 401 18.76 0.46 -2.91
C VAL A 401 18.14 -0.60 -3.82
N LYS A 402 17.77 -1.74 -3.23
CA LYS A 402 16.94 -2.74 -3.90
C LYS A 402 15.48 -2.47 -3.53
N TYR A 403 14.67 -2.20 -4.54
CA TYR A 403 13.24 -1.99 -4.38
C TYR A 403 12.48 -3.32 -4.33
N VAL A 404 11.25 -3.30 -3.82
CA VAL A 404 10.34 -4.45 -3.82
C VAL A 404 10.04 -4.90 -5.25
N ASP A 405 9.86 -6.20 -5.44
CA ASP A 405 9.59 -6.80 -6.76
C ASP A 405 8.12 -6.60 -7.16
N SER A 406 7.70 -5.34 -7.24
CA SER A 406 6.32 -4.95 -7.58
C SER A 406 6.31 -3.78 -8.55
N TYR A 407 5.37 -3.78 -9.49
CA TYR A 407 5.12 -2.65 -10.38
C TYR A 407 4.16 -1.63 -9.74
N LEU A 408 3.24 -2.13 -8.92
CA LEU A 408 2.19 -1.34 -8.28
C LEU A 408 2.72 -0.56 -7.08
N VAL A 409 3.57 -1.22 -6.29
CA VAL A 409 4.07 -0.71 -5.02
C VAL A 409 5.57 -0.44 -5.13
N ARG A 410 6.03 0.71 -4.61
CA ARG A 410 7.42 1.13 -4.63
C ARG A 410 7.92 1.43 -3.23
N GLY A 411 9.02 0.82 -2.86
CA GLY A 411 9.75 1.05 -1.62
C GLY A 411 10.96 0.14 -1.50
N PRO A 412 11.88 0.41 -0.58
CA PRO A 412 13.06 -0.43 -0.40
C PRO A 412 12.67 -1.80 0.18
N LYS A 413 13.10 -2.87 -0.47
CA LYS A 413 12.98 -4.24 0.02
C LYS A 413 13.79 -4.44 1.30
N ARG A 414 14.93 -3.77 1.38
CA ARG A 414 15.85 -3.71 2.52
C ARG A 414 16.61 -2.39 2.47
N LEU A 415 16.98 -1.90 3.65
CA LEU A 415 17.79 -0.70 3.79
C LEU A 415 18.76 -0.89 4.96
N PRO A 416 19.84 -1.66 4.77
CA PRO A 416 20.85 -1.87 5.81
C PRO A 416 21.63 -0.58 6.05
N LEU A 417 21.69 -0.19 7.34
CA LEU A 417 22.29 1.04 7.82
C LEU A 417 23.32 0.77 8.90
N ARG A 418 24.38 1.57 8.91
CA ARG A 418 25.16 1.91 10.10
C ARG A 418 24.68 3.26 10.59
N ALA A 419 24.38 3.33 11.86
CA ALA A 419 23.95 4.58 12.45
C ALA A 419 24.81 4.93 13.68
N GLN A 420 25.16 6.20 13.79
CA GLN A 420 25.79 6.72 14.99
C GLN A 420 24.68 7.21 15.93
N THR A 421 24.61 6.63 17.11
CA THR A 421 23.67 7.10 18.13
C THR A 421 23.99 8.54 18.52
N SER A 422 22.94 9.33 18.71
CA SER A 422 23.09 10.67 19.31
C SER A 422 23.45 10.49 20.80
N LEU A 423 24.61 10.99 21.20
CA LEU A 423 25.06 10.99 22.61
C LEU A 423 24.19 11.91 23.46
#